data_379b363233abc9adc5149cecb464250e
#
_entry.id   379b363233abc9adc5149cecb464250e
#
_cell.length_a   1.000
_cell.length_b   1.000
_cell.length_c   1.000
_cell.angle_alpha   90.00
_cell.angle_beta   90.00
_cell.angle_gamma   90.00
#
_symmetry.space_group_name_H-M   'P 1'
#
loop_
_entity.id
_entity.type
_entity.pdbx_description
1 polymer ?
#
loop_
_entity_poly.entity_id
_entity_poly.type
_entity_poly.pdbx_seq_one_letter_code
_entity_poly.pdbx_strand_id
1 'polypeptide(L)'
;MIPQSTLAQACLLLNEHEAHYVLVGGLAVQLWGSSRATRDIDLLIEPTVENARRVLDAIVELTGSWGLARDLLAEDVAKRPVTIIGDIPRIDILTVAFKVHYAEAARDATVFEVDGVRIPTASIEHLIASKQTGRLRDAADVEELLDIRRERGGR
;
A
#
# COMPACT_ATOMS: atom_id res chain seq x y z
N MET A 1 10.22 -3.49 -20.37
CA MET A 1 11.23 -3.76 -19.33
C MET A 1 10.57 -4.28 -18.07
N ILE A 2 11.11 -5.36 -17.49
CA ILE A 2 10.58 -5.93 -16.26
C ILE A 2 11.12 -5.13 -15.06
N PRO A 3 10.23 -4.61 -14.19
CA PRO A 3 10.69 -3.89 -13.01
C PRO A 3 11.57 -4.77 -12.11
N GLN A 4 12.59 -4.17 -11.52
CA GLN A 4 13.53 -4.89 -10.66
C GLN A 4 13.01 -5.00 -9.22
N SER A 5 12.35 -3.96 -8.70
CA SER A 5 11.86 -4.02 -7.32
C SER A 5 10.57 -4.84 -7.23
N THR A 6 10.42 -5.55 -6.12
CA THR A 6 9.20 -6.33 -5.86
C THR A 6 7.98 -5.41 -5.78
N LEU A 7 8.15 -4.22 -5.18
CA LEU A 7 7.06 -3.24 -5.12
C LEU A 7 6.59 -2.85 -6.51
N ALA A 8 7.52 -2.52 -7.42
CA ALA A 8 7.16 -2.13 -8.77
C ALA A 8 6.52 -3.28 -9.54
N GLN A 9 7.00 -4.51 -9.34
CA GLN A 9 6.39 -5.69 -9.97
C GLN A 9 4.95 -5.89 -9.50
N ALA A 10 4.71 -5.77 -8.20
CA ALA A 10 3.37 -5.91 -7.64
C ALA A 10 2.45 -4.82 -8.17
N CYS A 11 2.89 -3.58 -8.17
CA CYS A 11 2.07 -2.45 -8.61
C CYS A 11 1.81 -2.48 -10.11
N LEU A 12 2.77 -2.97 -10.91
CA LEU A 12 2.54 -3.18 -12.34
C LEU A 12 1.36 -4.12 -12.56
N LEU A 13 1.34 -5.25 -11.85
CA LEU A 13 0.25 -6.22 -11.98
C LEU A 13 -1.08 -5.67 -11.46
N LEU A 14 -1.05 -4.95 -10.34
CA LEU A 14 -2.25 -4.29 -9.83
C LEU A 14 -2.81 -3.31 -10.87
N ASN A 15 -1.95 -2.54 -11.50
CA ASN A 15 -2.37 -1.60 -12.53
C ASN A 15 -2.92 -2.32 -13.77
N GLU A 16 -2.30 -3.41 -14.19
CA GLU A 16 -2.76 -4.20 -15.33
C GLU A 16 -4.13 -4.84 -15.07
N HIS A 17 -4.38 -5.24 -13.83
CA HIS A 17 -5.68 -5.80 -13.43
C HIS A 17 -6.70 -4.69 -13.09
N GLU A 18 -6.35 -3.44 -13.28
CA GLU A 18 -7.21 -2.29 -12.99
C GLU A 18 -7.70 -2.28 -11.53
N ALA A 19 -6.86 -2.74 -10.62
CA ALA A 19 -7.17 -2.73 -9.19
C ALA A 19 -7.12 -1.31 -8.64
N HIS A 20 -8.04 -1.01 -7.74
CA HIS A 20 -8.11 0.29 -7.05
C HIS A 20 -7.42 0.16 -5.70
N TYR A 21 -6.26 0.80 -5.57
CA TYR A 21 -5.44 0.73 -4.37
C TYR A 21 -4.66 2.03 -4.17
N VAL A 22 -4.21 2.22 -2.94
CA VAL A 22 -3.28 3.28 -2.57
C VAL A 22 -2.20 2.64 -1.71
N LEU A 23 -0.94 2.88 -2.03
CA LEU A 23 0.16 2.38 -1.21
C LEU A 23 0.20 3.16 0.10
N VAL A 24 0.27 2.44 1.21
CA VAL A 24 0.38 3.00 2.56
C VAL A 24 1.55 2.31 3.27
N GLY A 25 1.72 2.57 4.56
CA GLY A 25 2.73 1.90 5.36
C GLY A 25 4.15 2.34 5.10
N GLY A 26 5.11 1.50 5.49
CA GLY A 26 6.54 1.85 5.46
C GLY A 26 7.09 2.15 4.08
N LEU A 27 6.67 1.41 3.06
CA LEU A 27 7.13 1.68 1.70
C LEU A 27 6.64 3.02 1.17
N ALA A 28 5.41 3.41 1.53
CA ALA A 28 4.91 4.74 1.19
C ALA A 28 5.76 5.83 1.85
N VAL A 29 6.10 5.64 3.13
CA VAL A 29 6.96 6.58 3.86
C VAL A 29 8.33 6.67 3.19
N GLN A 30 8.88 5.54 2.72
CA GLN A 30 10.15 5.53 1.96
C GLN A 30 10.04 6.34 0.67
N LEU A 31 8.95 6.21 -0.09
CA LEU A 31 8.79 6.98 -1.31
C LEU A 31 8.75 8.47 -1.03
N TRP A 32 8.25 8.88 0.11
CA TRP A 32 8.26 10.29 0.52
C TRP A 32 9.64 10.77 0.99
N GLY A 33 10.60 9.86 1.23
CA GLY A 33 11.97 10.24 1.53
C GLY A 33 12.56 9.66 2.80
N SER A 34 11.85 8.75 3.47
CA SER A 34 12.37 8.09 4.66
C SER A 34 13.52 7.15 4.31
N SER A 35 14.50 7.07 5.20
CA SER A 35 15.59 6.11 5.08
C SER A 35 15.29 4.77 5.78
N ARG A 36 14.13 4.67 6.42
CA ARG A 36 13.74 3.47 7.13
C ARG A 36 13.61 2.28 6.16
N ALA A 37 14.19 1.13 6.55
CA ALA A 37 14.10 -0.08 5.74
C ALA A 37 12.84 -0.87 6.07
N THR A 38 12.09 -1.26 5.04
CA THR A 38 10.97 -2.18 5.13
C THR A 38 10.79 -2.85 3.78
N ARG A 39 10.21 -4.04 3.78
CA ARG A 39 9.91 -4.78 2.55
C ARG A 39 8.44 -5.17 2.44
N ASP A 40 7.66 -4.95 3.51
CA ASP A 40 6.24 -5.27 3.50
C ASP A 40 5.50 -4.31 2.59
N ILE A 41 4.60 -4.85 1.79
CA ILE A 41 3.79 -4.07 0.87
C ILE A 41 2.41 -3.91 1.51
N ASP A 42 2.04 -2.68 1.86
CA ASP A 42 0.76 -2.37 2.49
C ASP A 42 -0.13 -1.65 1.49
N LEU A 43 -1.24 -2.28 1.12
CA LEU A 43 -2.16 -1.76 0.13
C LEU A 43 -3.51 -1.45 0.77
N LEU A 44 -3.92 -0.19 0.70
CA LEU A 44 -5.25 0.24 1.10
C LEU A 44 -6.12 0.15 -0.14
N ILE A 45 -7.15 -0.70 -0.12
CA ILE A 45 -7.95 -0.98 -1.30
C ILE A 45 -9.39 -0.47 -1.18
N GLU A 46 -10.02 -0.23 -2.32
CA GLU A 46 -11.44 -0.02 -2.37
C GLU A 46 -12.13 -1.30 -1.91
N PRO A 47 -12.99 -1.25 -0.86
CA PRO A 47 -13.51 -2.45 -0.22
C PRO A 47 -14.76 -3.01 -0.90
N THR A 48 -14.68 -3.24 -2.19
CA THR A 48 -15.74 -3.92 -2.96
C THR A 48 -15.27 -5.31 -3.32
N VAL A 49 -16.20 -6.23 -3.47
CA VAL A 49 -15.88 -7.62 -3.85
C VAL A 49 -15.19 -7.64 -5.21
N GLU A 50 -15.70 -6.87 -6.17
CA GLU A 50 -15.11 -6.79 -7.50
C GLU A 50 -13.65 -6.33 -7.45
N ASN A 51 -13.38 -5.27 -6.70
CA ASN A 51 -12.02 -4.77 -6.58
C ASN A 51 -11.11 -5.73 -5.81
N ALA A 52 -11.61 -6.34 -4.74
CA ALA A 52 -10.85 -7.34 -3.99
C ALA A 52 -10.43 -8.50 -4.91
N ARG A 53 -11.30 -8.92 -5.82
CA ARG A 53 -10.97 -9.96 -6.81
C ARG A 53 -9.84 -9.51 -7.72
N ARG A 54 -9.87 -8.28 -8.20
CA ARG A 54 -8.81 -7.74 -9.05
C ARG A 54 -7.47 -7.71 -8.30
N VAL A 55 -7.50 -7.31 -7.04
CA VAL A 55 -6.30 -7.30 -6.20
C VAL A 55 -5.76 -8.72 -6.01
N LEU A 56 -6.62 -9.67 -5.67
CA LEU A 56 -6.21 -11.06 -5.49
C LEU A 56 -5.65 -11.66 -6.78
N ASP A 57 -6.29 -11.40 -7.92
CA ASP A 57 -5.82 -11.91 -9.22
C ASP A 57 -4.41 -11.39 -9.52
N ALA A 58 -4.16 -10.11 -9.23
CA ALA A 58 -2.83 -9.53 -9.42
C ALA A 58 -1.79 -10.20 -8.51
N ILE A 59 -2.15 -10.45 -7.25
CA ILE A 59 -1.24 -11.10 -6.30
C ILE A 59 -0.97 -12.55 -6.69
N VAL A 60 -1.99 -13.27 -7.15
CA VAL A 60 -1.81 -14.64 -7.65
C VAL A 60 -0.82 -14.65 -8.81
N GLU A 61 -0.94 -13.71 -9.73
CA GLU A 61 -0.01 -13.60 -10.85
C GLU A 61 1.41 -13.28 -10.37
N LEU A 62 1.54 -12.42 -9.37
CA LEU A 62 2.84 -12.04 -8.80
C LEU A 62 3.53 -13.24 -8.13
N THR A 63 2.78 -14.01 -7.35
CA THR A 63 3.33 -15.10 -6.52
C THR A 63 3.29 -16.45 -7.22
N GLY A 64 2.57 -16.54 -8.32
CA GLY A 64 2.41 -17.80 -9.05
C GLY A 64 1.35 -18.71 -8.43
N SER A 65 1.23 -19.92 -9.00
CA SER A 65 0.20 -20.87 -8.58
C SER A 65 0.38 -21.39 -7.16
N TRP A 66 1.52 -21.13 -6.55
CA TRP A 66 1.84 -21.55 -5.18
C TRP A 66 1.46 -20.51 -4.14
N GLY A 67 1.02 -19.31 -4.57
CA GLY A 67 0.67 -18.24 -3.66
C GLY A 67 -0.59 -18.53 -2.86
N LEU A 68 -0.60 -18.12 -1.58
CA LEU A 68 -1.74 -18.29 -0.69
C LEU A 68 -2.98 -17.49 -1.15
N ALA A 69 -2.77 -16.45 -1.93
CA ALA A 69 -3.85 -15.59 -2.43
C ALA A 69 -4.88 -16.37 -3.26
N ARG A 70 -4.47 -17.46 -3.87
CA ARG A 70 -5.34 -18.29 -4.71
C ARG A 70 -6.52 -18.87 -3.95
N ASP A 71 -6.34 -19.13 -2.65
CA ASP A 71 -7.36 -19.77 -1.84
C ASP A 71 -8.21 -18.77 -1.05
N LEU A 72 -7.94 -17.47 -1.20
CA LEU A 72 -8.68 -16.43 -0.51
C LEU A 72 -9.94 -16.04 -1.28
N LEU A 73 -11.00 -15.74 -0.52
CA LEU A 73 -12.26 -15.28 -1.09
C LEU A 73 -12.31 -13.76 -1.13
N ALA A 74 -12.67 -13.20 -2.27
CA ALA A 74 -12.78 -11.76 -2.44
C ALA A 74 -13.77 -11.14 -1.44
N GLU A 75 -14.87 -11.86 -1.15
CA GLU A 75 -15.86 -11.42 -0.16
C GLU A 75 -15.25 -11.21 1.21
N ASP A 76 -14.36 -12.11 1.63
CA ASP A 76 -13.70 -12.03 2.93
C ASP A 76 -12.72 -10.86 2.96
N VAL A 77 -11.93 -10.71 1.90
CA VAL A 77 -10.95 -9.62 1.79
C VAL A 77 -11.66 -8.26 1.86
N ALA A 78 -12.78 -8.13 1.16
CA ALA A 78 -13.54 -6.88 1.13
C ALA A 78 -14.13 -6.50 2.50
N LYS A 79 -14.35 -7.47 3.38
CA LYS A 79 -14.97 -7.26 4.69
C LYS A 79 -13.98 -7.09 5.82
N ARG A 80 -12.79 -7.69 5.71
CA ARG A 80 -11.81 -7.68 6.81
C ARG A 80 -11.02 -6.37 6.83
N PRO A 81 -10.70 -5.85 8.01
CA PRO A 81 -9.82 -4.68 8.10
C PRO A 81 -8.45 -4.94 7.48
N VAL A 82 -7.91 -6.15 7.64
CA VAL A 82 -6.63 -6.52 7.09
C VAL A 82 -6.62 -7.99 6.68
N THR A 83 -5.98 -8.27 5.55
CA THR A 83 -5.69 -9.63 5.08
C THR A 83 -4.20 -9.70 4.79
N ILE A 84 -3.49 -10.62 5.44
CA ILE A 84 -2.05 -10.77 5.30
C ILE A 84 -1.76 -11.96 4.38
N ILE A 85 -0.93 -11.74 3.37
CA ILE A 85 -0.58 -12.78 2.40
C ILE A 85 0.93 -12.94 2.35
N GLY A 86 1.40 -14.17 2.55
CA GLY A 86 2.78 -14.55 2.33
C GLY A 86 3.77 -13.95 3.32
N ASP A 87 5.04 -14.24 3.06
CA ASP A 87 6.16 -13.77 3.87
C ASP A 87 7.20 -13.02 3.04
N ILE A 88 7.42 -13.44 1.79
CA ILE A 88 8.44 -12.87 0.90
C ILE A 88 7.87 -12.78 -0.51
N PRO A 89 7.27 -11.66 -0.88
CA PRO A 89 7.02 -10.50 -0.03
C PRO A 89 5.82 -10.73 0.90
N ARG A 90 5.81 -10.06 2.03
CA ARG A 90 4.61 -9.97 2.85
C ARG A 90 3.75 -8.85 2.26
N ILE A 91 2.50 -9.17 1.99
CA ILE A 91 1.53 -8.21 1.45
C ILE A 91 0.37 -8.11 2.42
N ASP A 92 0.12 -6.91 2.90
CA ASP A 92 -1.01 -6.62 3.76
C ASP A 92 -2.05 -5.88 2.91
N ILE A 93 -3.23 -6.47 2.77
CA ILE A 93 -4.36 -5.82 2.10
C ILE A 93 -5.25 -5.23 3.18
N LEU A 94 -5.42 -3.91 3.14
CA LEU A 94 -6.19 -3.17 4.14
C LEU A 94 -7.44 -2.57 3.50
N THR A 95 -8.55 -2.62 4.23
CA THR A 95 -9.75 -1.87 3.85
C THR A 95 -9.86 -0.59 4.68
N VAL A 96 -9.06 -0.50 5.74
CA VAL A 96 -8.90 0.71 6.54
C VAL A 96 -7.48 0.75 7.09
N ALA A 97 -6.82 1.89 6.98
CA ALA A 97 -5.49 2.11 7.54
C ALA A 97 -5.66 2.99 8.78
N PHE A 98 -5.85 2.35 9.93
CA PHE A 98 -6.25 2.94 11.21
C PHE A 98 -7.58 3.69 11.03
N LYS A 99 -7.56 4.98 10.72
CA LYS A 99 -8.78 5.77 10.50
C LYS A 99 -8.95 6.22 9.05
N VAL A 100 -8.01 5.84 8.17
CA VAL A 100 -8.00 6.30 6.78
C VAL A 100 -8.63 5.25 5.87
N HIS A 101 -9.64 5.66 5.11
CA HIS A 101 -10.32 4.81 4.14
C HIS A 101 -9.86 5.09 2.72
N TYR A 102 -10.06 4.11 1.83
CA TYR A 102 -9.59 4.19 0.45
C TYR A 102 -10.08 5.46 -0.27
N ALA A 103 -11.38 5.78 -0.16
CA ALA A 103 -11.96 6.87 -0.92
C ALA A 103 -11.25 8.20 -0.67
N GLU A 104 -10.96 8.52 0.59
CA GLU A 104 -10.26 9.76 0.93
C GLU A 104 -8.78 9.69 0.57
N ALA A 105 -8.13 8.55 0.79
CA ALA A 105 -6.73 8.39 0.45
C ALA A 105 -6.51 8.48 -1.06
N ALA A 106 -7.38 7.88 -1.86
CA ALA A 106 -7.28 7.91 -3.31
C ALA A 106 -7.48 9.32 -3.88
N ARG A 107 -8.40 10.08 -3.29
CA ARG A 107 -8.67 11.44 -3.74
C ARG A 107 -7.43 12.33 -3.63
N ASP A 108 -6.66 12.16 -2.55
CA ASP A 108 -5.51 13.00 -2.26
C ASP A 108 -4.17 12.31 -2.55
N ALA A 109 -4.19 11.15 -3.20
CA ALA A 109 -2.98 10.36 -3.45
C ALA A 109 -2.01 11.10 -4.37
N THR A 110 -0.72 10.88 -4.10
CA THR A 110 0.37 11.31 -4.98
C THR A 110 0.85 10.11 -5.76
N VAL A 111 1.03 10.25 -7.07
CA VAL A 111 1.55 9.16 -7.89
C VAL A 111 3.07 9.27 -7.95
N PHE A 112 3.76 8.26 -7.42
CA PHE A 112 5.20 8.11 -7.59
C PHE A 112 5.48 7.14 -8.74
N GLU A 113 6.61 7.32 -9.41
CA GLU A 113 7.05 6.39 -10.43
C GLU A 113 8.27 5.64 -9.95
N VAL A 114 8.20 4.31 -9.92
CA VAL A 114 9.29 3.43 -9.48
C VAL A 114 9.53 2.42 -10.58
N ASP A 115 10.74 2.37 -11.12
CA ASP A 115 11.10 1.48 -12.23
C ASP A 115 10.11 1.59 -13.40
N GLY A 116 9.65 2.80 -13.69
CA GLY A 116 8.69 3.05 -14.77
C GLY A 116 7.24 2.72 -14.43
N VAL A 117 6.95 2.28 -13.21
CA VAL A 117 5.59 1.93 -12.78
C VAL A 117 4.99 3.03 -11.93
N ARG A 118 3.77 3.44 -12.27
CA ARG A 118 3.05 4.48 -11.54
C ARG A 118 2.38 3.86 -10.32
N ILE A 119 2.68 4.44 -9.14
CA ILE A 119 2.20 3.91 -7.86
C ILE A 119 1.41 5.00 -7.13
N PRO A 120 0.08 4.87 -7.03
CA PRO A 120 -0.70 5.80 -6.22
C PRO A 120 -0.36 5.58 -4.74
N THR A 121 0.10 6.65 -4.10
CA THR A 121 0.67 6.61 -2.76
C THR A 121 -0.06 7.60 -1.88
N ALA A 122 -0.35 7.21 -0.65
CA ALA A 122 -1.05 8.08 0.28
C ALA A 122 -0.28 9.39 0.51
N SER A 123 -1.02 10.48 0.67
CA SER A 123 -0.44 11.78 1.02
C SER A 123 0.28 11.72 2.37
N ILE A 124 1.17 12.67 2.61
CA ILE A 124 1.85 12.77 3.91
C ILE A 124 0.82 12.90 5.03
N GLU A 125 -0.23 13.71 4.83
CA GLU A 125 -1.28 13.91 5.82
C GLU A 125 -2.01 12.60 6.15
N HIS A 126 -2.35 11.80 5.13
CA HIS A 126 -3.02 10.52 5.36
C HIS A 126 -2.08 9.50 5.98
N LEU A 127 -0.78 9.52 5.63
CA LEU A 127 0.19 8.64 6.26
C LEU A 127 0.34 8.98 7.74
N ILE A 128 0.41 10.27 8.08
CA ILE A 128 0.46 10.70 9.49
C ILE A 128 -0.79 10.20 10.22
N ALA A 129 -1.98 10.42 9.65
CA ALA A 129 -3.24 9.99 10.27
C ALA A 129 -3.27 8.48 10.49
N SER A 130 -2.76 7.70 9.53
CA SER A 130 -2.77 6.23 9.62
C SER A 130 -1.79 5.69 10.66
N LYS A 131 -0.87 6.53 11.15
CA LYS A 131 0.16 6.12 12.11
C LYS A 131 -0.04 6.70 13.50
N GLN A 132 -1.13 7.38 13.75
CA GLN A 132 -1.44 7.92 15.08
C GLN A 132 -2.10 6.86 15.95
N THR A 133 -1.42 5.73 16.13
CA THR A 133 -1.92 4.55 16.80
C THR A 133 -1.50 4.44 18.27
N GLY A 134 -0.55 5.28 18.70
CA GLY A 134 0.04 5.18 20.03
C GLY A 134 1.25 4.27 20.11
N ARG A 135 1.57 3.50 19.07
CA ARG A 135 2.77 2.66 19.06
C ARG A 135 4.01 3.51 18.84
N LEU A 136 5.11 3.15 19.52
CA LEU A 136 6.37 3.92 19.43
C LEU A 136 6.92 3.96 18.02
N ARG A 137 6.84 2.85 17.28
CA ARG A 137 7.30 2.80 15.90
C ARG A 137 6.53 3.79 15.02
N ASP A 138 5.22 3.87 15.22
CA ASP A 138 4.38 4.78 14.45
C ASP A 138 4.61 6.23 14.82
N ALA A 139 4.91 6.51 16.11
CA ALA A 139 5.26 7.86 16.55
C ALA A 139 6.54 8.34 15.87
N ALA A 140 7.54 7.47 15.75
CA ALA A 140 8.79 7.79 15.06
C ALA A 140 8.54 8.09 13.58
N ASP A 141 7.68 7.31 12.92
CA ASP A 141 7.31 7.56 11.54
C ASP A 141 6.58 8.89 11.37
N VAL A 142 5.72 9.26 12.32
CA VAL A 142 5.03 10.56 12.29
C VAL A 142 6.03 11.70 12.37
N GLU A 143 7.02 11.62 13.27
CA GLU A 143 8.05 12.65 13.37
C GLU A 143 8.82 12.81 12.07
N GLU A 144 9.22 11.71 11.46
CA GLU A 144 9.94 11.75 10.20
C GLU A 144 9.07 12.34 9.06
N LEU A 145 7.81 11.97 9.02
CA LEU A 145 6.88 12.52 8.03
C LEU A 145 6.69 14.03 8.21
N LEU A 146 6.63 14.49 9.45
CA LEU A 146 6.53 15.93 9.73
C LEU A 146 7.79 16.67 9.25
N ASP A 147 8.97 16.07 9.44
CA ASP A 147 10.22 16.65 8.96
C ASP A 147 10.25 16.70 7.44
N ILE A 148 9.86 15.63 6.77
CA ILE A 148 9.77 15.57 5.31
C ILE A 148 8.82 16.65 4.79
N ARG A 149 7.67 16.80 5.43
CA ARG A 149 6.69 17.82 5.04
C ARG A 149 7.28 19.22 5.13
N ARG A 150 8.03 19.51 6.20
CA ARG A 150 8.70 20.81 6.38
C ARG A 150 9.74 21.05 5.28
N GLU A 151 10.55 20.03 4.96
CA GLU A 151 11.59 20.13 3.94
C GLU A 151 11.00 20.35 2.54
N ARG A 152 9.86 19.77 2.26
CA ARG A 152 9.19 19.90 0.95
C ARG A 152 8.43 21.21 0.81
N GLY A 153 8.76 22.17 1.65
CA GLY A 153 8.19 23.47 1.55
C GLY A 153 7.21 23.81 2.65
N GLY A 154 7.02 22.92 3.60
CA GLY A 154 6.47 23.11 4.93
C GLY A 154 5.31 24.08 5.09
N ARG A 155 4.54 24.18 4.07
CA ARG A 155 3.57 25.24 4.02
C ARG A 155 2.22 24.76 4.44
#